data_95a7e0c0ea0ae78dcaf4a2b147b4b6ea
#
_entry.id   95a7e0c0ea0ae78dcaf4a2b147b4b6ea
#
_cell.length_a   1.000
_cell.length_b   1.000
_cell.length_c   1.000
_cell.angle_alpha   90.00
_cell.angle_beta   90.00
_cell.angle_gamma   90.00
#
_symmetry.space_group_name_H-M   'P 1'
#
loop_
_entity.id
_entity.type
_entity.pdbx_description
1 polymer ?
#
loop_
_entity_poly.entity_id
_entity_poly.type
_entity_poly.pdbx_seq_one_letter_code
_entity_poly.pdbx_strand_id
1 'polypeptide(L)'
;MTRLGVLYTANTSSLIPSAEKIAARQGLTLVPILVESNKDLPKAIDSLASTVQGIWSVADPNLFSSKSTRYILLNALRKRIPFMGFSRNVVESGALFALDFDYKAVGFQAGQIANKILAGARPDSINVTNADVLWFHYNENTAKHIDVTIPEELVAVAKEVYR
;
A
#
# COMPACT_ATOMS: atom_id res chain seq x y z
N MET A 1 -0.08 5.97 16.76
CA MET A 1 0.99 5.75 15.75
C MET A 1 1.44 7.09 15.24
N THR A 2 2.74 7.36 15.23
CA THR A 2 3.30 8.65 14.81
C THR A 2 4.38 8.53 13.74
N ARG A 3 4.97 7.34 13.57
CA ARG A 3 6.05 7.08 12.60
C ARG A 3 5.67 5.92 11.69
N LEU A 4 5.67 6.17 10.39
CA LEU A 4 5.33 5.21 9.35
C LEU A 4 6.53 5.00 8.44
N GLY A 5 6.94 3.75 8.25
CA GLY A 5 8.05 3.38 7.37
C GLY A 5 7.58 3.20 5.93
N VAL A 6 8.45 3.44 4.97
CA VAL A 6 8.25 3.05 3.58
C VAL A 6 9.56 2.59 2.95
N LEU A 7 9.52 1.44 2.28
CA LEU A 7 10.60 0.97 1.41
C LEU A 7 10.31 1.41 -0.01
N TYR A 8 11.31 1.96 -0.69
CA TYR A 8 11.16 2.43 -2.07
C TYR A 8 12.44 2.20 -2.88
N THR A 9 12.34 2.22 -4.20
CA THR A 9 13.49 2.19 -5.11
C THR A 9 13.58 3.50 -5.92
N ALA A 10 14.58 3.62 -6.76
CA ALA A 10 14.71 4.77 -7.66
C ALA A 10 13.44 4.99 -8.51
N ASN A 11 12.74 3.91 -8.89
CA ASN A 11 11.49 4.00 -9.69
C ASN A 11 10.35 4.72 -8.99
N THR A 12 10.26 4.63 -7.69
CA THR A 12 9.18 5.20 -6.88
C THR A 12 9.62 6.39 -6.04
N SER A 13 10.88 6.82 -6.19
CA SER A 13 11.46 7.93 -5.42
C SER A 13 10.72 9.26 -5.57
N SER A 14 10.15 9.53 -6.75
CA SER A 14 9.36 10.74 -7.00
C SER A 14 8.08 10.86 -6.18
N LEU A 15 7.57 9.75 -5.63
CA LEU A 15 6.38 9.74 -4.77
C LEU A 15 6.69 10.20 -3.34
N ILE A 16 7.92 10.02 -2.88
CA ILE A 16 8.30 10.22 -1.48
C ILE A 16 8.05 11.65 -0.99
N PRO A 17 8.46 12.72 -1.69
CA PRO A 17 8.23 14.09 -1.21
C PRO A 17 6.74 14.43 -1.02
N SER A 18 5.87 13.91 -1.90
CA SER A 18 4.43 14.11 -1.78
C SER A 18 3.85 13.30 -0.62
N ALA A 19 4.31 12.06 -0.43
CA ALA A 19 3.90 11.21 0.67
C ALA A 19 4.30 11.78 2.03
N GLU A 20 5.51 12.34 2.16
CA GLU A 20 5.96 13.03 3.38
C GLU A 20 5.07 14.22 3.74
N LYS A 21 4.71 15.04 2.73
CA LYS A 21 3.80 16.19 2.93
C LYS A 21 2.41 15.74 3.40
N ILE A 22 1.88 14.66 2.82
CA ILE A 22 0.58 14.11 3.19
C ILE A 22 0.65 13.54 4.61
N ALA A 23 1.66 12.74 4.93
CA ALA A 23 1.88 12.17 6.25
C ALA A 23 1.96 13.27 7.33
N ALA A 24 2.74 14.32 7.08
CA ALA A 24 2.89 15.43 8.00
C ALA A 24 1.55 16.15 8.29
N ARG A 25 0.69 16.31 7.28
CA ARG A 25 -0.67 16.88 7.46
C ARG A 25 -1.57 16.03 8.36
N GLN A 26 -1.29 14.74 8.45
CA GLN A 26 -1.99 13.79 9.32
C GLN A 26 -1.29 13.59 10.67
N GLY A 27 -0.29 14.40 11.00
CA GLY A 27 0.49 14.25 12.24
C GLY A 27 1.43 13.04 12.26
N LEU A 28 1.74 12.48 11.09
CA LEU A 28 2.64 11.34 10.93
C LEU A 28 4.00 11.77 10.39
N THR A 29 5.06 11.11 10.86
CA THR A 29 6.39 11.21 10.27
C THR A 29 6.60 10.01 9.36
N LEU A 30 6.82 10.25 8.07
CA LEU A 30 7.26 9.20 7.15
C LEU A 30 8.76 8.96 7.31
N VAL A 31 9.16 7.69 7.32
CA VAL A 31 10.56 7.26 7.40
C VAL A 31 10.87 6.46 6.14
N PRO A 32 11.33 7.14 5.07
CA PRO A 32 11.63 6.48 3.81
C PRO A 32 13.02 5.81 3.86
N ILE A 33 13.11 4.59 3.34
CA ILE A 33 14.38 3.87 3.14
C ILE A 33 14.51 3.44 1.69
N LEU A 34 15.55 3.96 1.03
CA LEU A 34 15.92 3.56 -0.31
C LEU A 34 16.51 2.14 -0.29
N VAL A 35 16.00 1.28 -1.15
CA VAL A 35 16.50 -0.08 -1.38
C VAL A 35 17.06 -0.12 -2.80
N GLU A 36 18.39 -0.13 -2.91
CA GLU A 36 19.06 -0.18 -4.21
C GLU A 36 19.09 -1.61 -4.78
N SER A 37 19.12 -2.59 -3.89
CA SER A 37 19.09 -4.00 -4.26
C SER A 37 18.42 -4.87 -3.20
N ASN A 38 18.02 -6.08 -3.59
CA ASN A 38 17.45 -7.05 -2.65
C ASN A 38 18.41 -7.46 -1.51
N LYS A 39 19.71 -7.21 -1.65
CA LYS A 39 20.71 -7.46 -0.59
C LYS A 39 20.59 -6.47 0.57
N ASP A 40 19.99 -5.29 0.32
CA ASP A 40 19.82 -4.24 1.32
C ASP A 40 18.58 -4.45 2.19
N LEU A 41 17.64 -5.30 1.74
CA LEU A 41 16.38 -5.56 2.43
C LEU A 41 16.53 -5.95 3.90
N PRO A 42 17.46 -6.83 4.31
CA PRO A 42 17.63 -7.18 5.72
C PRO A 42 17.91 -5.96 6.58
N LYS A 43 18.90 -5.16 6.17
CA LYS A 43 19.30 -3.93 6.88
C LYS A 43 18.17 -2.89 6.89
N ALA A 44 17.47 -2.73 5.77
CA ALA A 44 16.37 -1.78 5.63
C ALA A 44 15.21 -2.13 6.58
N ILE A 45 14.81 -3.40 6.64
CA ILE A 45 13.74 -3.87 7.51
C ILE A 45 14.14 -3.78 8.99
N ASP A 46 15.39 -4.13 9.34
CA ASP A 46 15.87 -4.01 10.71
C ASP A 46 15.89 -2.54 11.17
N SER A 47 16.30 -1.63 10.30
CA SER A 47 16.27 -0.19 10.57
C SER A 47 14.83 0.32 10.77
N LEU A 48 13.87 -0.07 9.91
CA LEU A 48 12.46 0.29 10.09
C LEU A 48 11.91 -0.27 11.39
N ALA A 49 12.18 -1.54 11.66
CA ALA A 49 11.64 -2.24 12.82
C ALA A 49 11.97 -1.59 14.16
N SER A 50 13.10 -0.90 14.26
CA SER A 50 13.52 -0.18 15.46
C SER A 50 12.99 1.25 15.56
N THR A 51 12.42 1.78 14.47
CA THR A 51 12.13 3.22 14.38
C THR A 51 10.69 3.56 14.03
N VAL A 52 9.89 2.60 13.51
CA VAL A 52 8.52 2.86 13.04
C VAL A 52 7.50 1.95 13.71
N GLN A 53 6.25 2.35 13.66
CA GLN A 53 5.11 1.63 14.27
C GLN A 53 4.21 0.97 13.22
N GLY A 54 4.54 1.12 11.96
CA GLY A 54 3.88 0.48 10.83
C GLY A 54 4.67 0.71 9.55
N ILE A 55 4.44 -0.10 8.55
CA ILE A 55 5.07 0.02 7.23
C ILE A 55 3.97 0.20 6.20
N TRP A 56 4.09 1.24 5.40
CA TRP A 56 3.30 1.46 4.19
C TRP A 56 4.07 0.95 2.98
N SER A 57 3.40 0.30 2.05
CA SER A 57 4.02 -0.15 0.81
C SER A 57 3.47 0.57 -0.42
N VAL A 58 4.37 0.84 -1.35
CA VAL A 58 4.05 1.34 -2.69
C VAL A 58 4.23 0.20 -3.68
N ALA A 59 3.36 0.10 -4.68
CA ALA A 59 3.51 -0.89 -5.74
C ALA A 59 4.78 -0.58 -6.56
N ASP A 60 5.87 -1.27 -6.23
CA ASP A 60 7.18 -1.13 -6.87
C ASP A 60 7.65 -2.49 -7.36
N PRO A 61 7.65 -2.73 -8.70
CA PRO A 61 8.01 -4.03 -9.26
C PRO A 61 9.48 -4.43 -9.04
N ASN A 62 10.36 -3.45 -8.80
CA ASN A 62 11.76 -3.73 -8.50
C ASN A 62 11.96 -4.19 -7.05
N LEU A 63 11.08 -3.74 -6.15
CA LEU A 63 11.12 -4.10 -4.74
C LEU A 63 10.30 -5.36 -4.44
N PHE A 64 9.09 -5.48 -5.01
CA PHE A 64 8.13 -6.52 -4.68
C PHE A 64 8.08 -7.63 -5.74
N SER A 65 9.08 -8.51 -5.72
CA SER A 65 9.00 -9.83 -6.33
C SER A 65 8.37 -10.84 -5.35
N SER A 66 7.96 -12.01 -5.82
CA SER A 66 7.42 -13.06 -4.92
C SER A 66 8.37 -13.40 -3.75
N LYS A 67 9.69 -13.42 -4.01
CA LYS A 67 10.71 -13.72 -3.00
C LYS A 67 10.88 -12.57 -1.99
N SER A 68 11.03 -11.35 -2.46
CA SER A 68 11.22 -10.18 -1.59
C SER A 68 9.97 -9.84 -0.80
N THR A 69 8.77 -9.94 -1.41
CA THR A 69 7.49 -9.76 -0.71
C THR A 69 7.37 -10.72 0.46
N ARG A 70 7.61 -12.02 0.23
CA ARG A 70 7.57 -13.02 1.30
C ARG A 70 8.58 -12.71 2.41
N TYR A 71 9.79 -12.28 2.04
CA TYR A 71 10.82 -11.92 3.01
C TYR A 71 10.39 -10.72 3.87
N ILE A 72 9.88 -9.66 3.24
CA ILE A 72 9.40 -8.44 3.91
C ILE A 72 8.27 -8.77 4.88
N LEU A 73 7.23 -9.47 4.40
CA LEU A 73 6.06 -9.82 5.20
C LEU A 73 6.40 -10.71 6.39
N LEU A 74 7.24 -11.73 6.21
CA LEU A 74 7.68 -12.60 7.31
C LEU A 74 8.46 -11.82 8.39
N ASN A 75 9.28 -10.85 8.00
CA ASN A 75 10.02 -10.06 8.97
C ASN A 75 9.12 -9.03 9.67
N ALA A 76 8.19 -8.39 8.95
CA ALA A 76 7.19 -7.52 9.56
C ALA A 76 6.34 -8.28 10.59
N LEU A 77 5.87 -9.49 10.22
CA LEU A 77 5.09 -10.35 11.11
C LEU A 77 5.86 -10.78 12.37
N ARG A 78 7.12 -11.24 12.20
CA ARG A 78 7.99 -11.64 13.33
C ARG A 78 8.27 -10.50 14.30
N LYS A 79 8.37 -9.29 13.78
CA LYS A 79 8.62 -8.07 14.56
C LYS A 79 7.33 -7.38 15.03
N ARG A 80 6.17 -7.99 14.75
CA ARG A 80 4.83 -7.48 15.08
C ARG A 80 4.58 -6.06 14.56
N ILE A 81 5.09 -5.74 13.37
CA ILE A 81 4.92 -4.44 12.73
C ILE A 81 3.75 -4.53 11.74
N PRO A 82 2.69 -3.75 11.90
CA PRO A 82 1.62 -3.64 10.93
C PRO A 82 2.16 -3.29 9.54
N PHE A 83 1.81 -4.07 8.53
CA PHE A 83 2.23 -3.84 7.15
C PHE A 83 1.00 -3.59 6.29
N MET A 84 0.90 -2.40 5.69
CA MET A 84 -0.11 -2.08 4.69
C MET A 84 0.38 -2.54 3.32
N GLY A 85 -0.32 -3.50 2.72
CA GLY A 85 -0.09 -3.96 1.35
C GLY A 85 -0.67 -2.98 0.31
N PHE A 86 -0.29 -3.20 -0.94
CA PHE A 86 -0.78 -2.42 -2.09
C PHE A 86 -1.83 -3.16 -2.93
N SER A 87 -2.19 -4.40 -2.54
CA SER A 87 -3.21 -5.20 -3.22
C SER A 87 -3.74 -6.31 -2.32
N ARG A 88 -4.89 -6.89 -2.69
CA ARG A 88 -5.48 -8.05 -2.01
C ARG A 88 -4.52 -9.25 -1.93
N ASN A 89 -3.74 -9.51 -2.99
CA ASN A 89 -2.81 -10.65 -3.01
C ASN A 89 -1.70 -10.51 -1.96
N VAL A 90 -1.29 -9.28 -1.65
CA VAL A 90 -0.30 -9.01 -0.60
C VAL A 90 -0.94 -9.22 0.78
N VAL A 91 -2.24 -8.93 0.95
CA VAL A 91 -2.99 -9.22 2.19
C VAL A 91 -3.17 -10.72 2.38
N GLU A 92 -3.54 -11.45 1.34
CA GLU A 92 -3.60 -12.92 1.34
C GLU A 92 -2.24 -13.54 1.73
N SER A 93 -1.14 -12.92 1.29
CA SER A 93 0.23 -13.35 1.61
C SER A 93 0.69 -12.98 3.03
N GLY A 94 -0.11 -12.23 3.81
CA GLY A 94 0.16 -11.92 5.21
C GLY A 94 0.33 -10.44 5.57
N ALA A 95 0.08 -9.49 4.66
CA ALA A 95 -0.05 -8.09 5.05
C ALA A 95 -1.29 -7.88 5.93
N LEU A 96 -1.26 -6.89 6.83
CA LEU A 96 -2.38 -6.63 7.72
C LEU A 96 -3.63 -6.20 6.95
N PHE A 97 -3.47 -5.24 6.05
CA PHE A 97 -4.56 -4.73 5.22
C PHE A 97 -4.04 -4.11 3.92
N ALA A 98 -4.93 -3.90 2.97
CA ALA A 98 -4.69 -3.11 1.77
C ALA A 98 -5.96 -2.36 1.34
N LEU A 99 -5.75 -1.26 0.62
CA LEU A 99 -6.74 -0.69 -0.27
C LEU A 99 -6.40 -1.15 -1.69
N ASP A 100 -7.36 -1.77 -2.36
CA ASP A 100 -7.24 -2.24 -3.74
C ASP A 100 -8.33 -1.61 -4.59
N PHE A 101 -8.24 -1.78 -5.89
CA PHE A 101 -9.17 -1.17 -6.84
C PHE A 101 -10.19 -2.18 -7.32
N ASP A 102 -11.41 -1.72 -7.57
CA ASP A 102 -12.34 -2.44 -8.44
C ASP A 102 -11.93 -2.26 -9.90
N TYR A 103 -11.14 -3.19 -10.42
CA TYR A 103 -10.65 -3.12 -11.81
C TYR A 103 -11.76 -3.10 -12.85
N LYS A 104 -12.94 -3.66 -12.56
CA LYS A 104 -14.12 -3.58 -13.43
C LYS A 104 -14.68 -2.16 -13.45
N ALA A 105 -14.79 -1.52 -12.28
CA ALA A 105 -15.21 -0.13 -12.17
C ALA A 105 -14.20 0.82 -12.84
N VAL A 106 -12.89 0.58 -12.67
CA VAL A 106 -11.82 1.32 -13.38
C VAL A 106 -11.97 1.20 -14.89
N GLY A 107 -12.22 -0.01 -15.40
CA GLY A 107 -12.46 -0.24 -16.83
C GLY A 107 -13.70 0.51 -17.35
N PHE A 108 -14.79 0.50 -16.58
CA PHE A 108 -16.00 1.26 -16.91
C PHE A 108 -15.75 2.78 -16.92
N GLN A 109 -15.07 3.30 -15.91
CA GLN A 109 -14.69 4.72 -15.82
C GLN A 109 -13.79 5.14 -17.00
N ALA A 110 -12.82 4.31 -17.37
CA ALA A 110 -11.98 4.54 -18.54
C ALA A 110 -12.80 4.57 -19.85
N GLY A 111 -13.77 3.65 -20.00
CA GLY A 111 -14.70 3.62 -21.14
C GLY A 111 -15.56 4.87 -21.23
N GLN A 112 -16.01 5.43 -20.10
CA GLN A 112 -16.75 6.69 -20.07
C GLN A 112 -15.89 7.87 -20.57
N ILE A 113 -14.60 7.89 -20.19
CA ILE A 113 -13.65 8.91 -20.67
C ILE A 113 -13.44 8.76 -22.19
N ALA A 114 -13.23 7.54 -22.67
CA ALA A 114 -13.09 7.26 -24.10
C ALA A 114 -14.31 7.73 -24.90
N ASN A 115 -15.52 7.47 -24.41
CA ASN A 115 -16.76 7.94 -25.07
C ASN A 115 -16.85 9.47 -25.14
N LYS A 116 -16.40 10.20 -24.11
CA LYS A 116 -16.34 11.67 -24.17
C LYS A 116 -15.40 12.16 -25.27
N ILE A 117 -14.25 11.52 -25.43
CA ILE A 117 -13.28 11.86 -26.49
C ILE A 117 -13.84 11.55 -27.86
N LEU A 118 -14.49 10.40 -28.05
CA LEU A 118 -15.15 10.03 -29.29
C LEU A 118 -16.31 10.97 -29.64
N ALA A 119 -16.95 11.56 -28.65
CA ALA A 119 -18.00 12.58 -28.83
C ALA A 119 -17.43 14.00 -29.09
N GLY A 120 -16.12 14.14 -29.26
CA GLY A 120 -15.45 15.40 -29.62
C GLY A 120 -14.82 16.18 -28.48
N ALA A 121 -14.81 15.66 -27.25
CA ALA A 121 -14.07 16.30 -26.16
C ALA A 121 -12.57 16.20 -26.41
N ARG A 122 -11.84 17.29 -26.20
CA ARG A 122 -10.39 17.31 -26.31
C ARG A 122 -9.76 16.56 -25.12
N PRO A 123 -8.80 15.64 -25.34
CA PRO A 123 -8.15 14.90 -24.27
C PRO A 123 -7.50 15.80 -23.19
N ASP A 124 -6.93 16.93 -23.59
CA ASP A 124 -6.27 17.90 -22.71
C ASP A 124 -7.25 18.67 -21.81
N SER A 125 -8.56 18.66 -22.15
CA SER A 125 -9.62 19.26 -21.33
C SER A 125 -10.19 18.30 -20.27
N ILE A 126 -9.79 17.02 -20.30
CA ILE A 126 -10.27 16.02 -19.35
C ILE A 126 -9.28 15.91 -18.20
N ASN A 127 -9.75 16.20 -16.99
CA ASN A 127 -8.91 16.09 -15.80
C ASN A 127 -8.53 14.64 -15.53
N VAL A 128 -7.31 14.46 -15.00
CA VAL A 128 -6.89 13.17 -14.43
C VAL A 128 -7.79 12.84 -13.24
N THR A 129 -8.33 11.63 -13.22
CA THR A 129 -9.20 11.14 -12.14
C THR A 129 -8.56 9.94 -11.45
N ASN A 130 -8.89 9.77 -10.18
CA ASN A 130 -8.58 8.56 -9.43
C ASN A 130 -9.65 7.49 -9.70
N ALA A 131 -9.38 6.25 -9.30
CA ALA A 131 -10.39 5.21 -9.28
C ALA A 131 -11.51 5.56 -8.27
N ASP A 132 -12.77 5.47 -8.71
CA ASP A 132 -13.93 5.84 -7.89
C ASP A 132 -14.24 4.81 -6.80
N VAL A 133 -13.87 3.54 -7.03
CA VAL A 133 -14.18 2.44 -6.12
C VAL A 133 -12.90 1.83 -5.57
N LEU A 134 -12.75 1.93 -4.26
CA LEU A 134 -11.68 1.28 -3.50
C LEU A 134 -12.27 0.18 -2.63
N TRP A 135 -11.58 -0.95 -2.56
CA TRP A 135 -11.90 -2.07 -1.70
C TRP A 135 -10.93 -2.18 -0.55
N PHE A 136 -11.44 -2.30 0.66
CA PHE A 136 -10.66 -2.62 1.85
C PHE A 136 -10.58 -4.13 2.03
N HIS A 137 -9.37 -4.66 2.17
CA HIS A 137 -9.08 -6.05 2.48
C HIS A 137 -8.23 -6.11 3.74
N TYR A 138 -8.43 -7.11 4.60
CA TYR A 138 -7.55 -7.32 5.74
C TYR A 138 -7.34 -8.81 6.05
N ASN A 139 -6.26 -9.11 6.76
CA ASN A 139 -5.91 -10.44 7.21
C ASN A 139 -6.13 -10.55 8.72
N GLU A 140 -7.15 -11.31 9.12
CA GLU A 140 -7.54 -11.49 10.51
C GLU A 140 -6.49 -12.27 11.31
N ASN A 141 -5.84 -13.29 10.68
CA ASN A 141 -4.77 -14.03 11.32
C ASN A 141 -3.56 -13.15 11.61
N THR A 142 -3.18 -12.28 10.65
CA THR A 142 -2.12 -11.31 10.86
C THR A 142 -2.48 -10.34 11.97
N ALA A 143 -3.70 -9.79 11.98
CA ALA A 143 -4.17 -8.89 13.02
C ALA A 143 -4.07 -9.53 14.41
N LYS A 144 -4.56 -10.76 14.56
CA LYS A 144 -4.45 -11.53 15.83
C LYS A 144 -3.01 -11.78 16.24
N HIS A 145 -2.13 -12.13 15.27
CA HIS A 145 -0.73 -12.44 15.57
C HIS A 145 0.06 -11.23 16.08
N ILE A 146 -0.24 -10.05 15.56
CA ILE A 146 0.46 -8.81 15.96
C ILE A 146 -0.28 -8.00 17.02
N ASP A 147 -1.35 -8.54 17.60
CA ASP A 147 -2.21 -7.92 18.63
C ASP A 147 -2.83 -6.59 18.17
N VAL A 148 -3.31 -6.53 16.93
CA VAL A 148 -4.01 -5.36 16.36
C VAL A 148 -5.49 -5.68 16.21
N THR A 149 -6.34 -4.82 16.75
CA THR A 149 -7.78 -4.88 16.54
C THR A 149 -8.17 -4.02 15.33
N ILE A 150 -8.86 -4.62 14.36
CA ILE A 150 -9.45 -3.88 13.25
C ILE A 150 -10.74 -3.22 13.74
N PRO A 151 -10.93 -1.91 13.57
CA PRO A 151 -12.15 -1.21 13.96
C PRO A 151 -13.40 -1.81 13.30
N GLU A 152 -14.52 -1.87 14.04
CA GLU A 152 -15.76 -2.49 13.55
C GLU A 152 -16.28 -1.85 12.26
N GLU A 153 -16.14 -0.54 12.13
CA GLU A 153 -16.51 0.19 10.92
C GLU A 153 -15.69 -0.25 9.69
N LEU A 154 -14.41 -0.64 9.86
CA LEU A 154 -13.60 -1.19 8.78
C LEU A 154 -13.95 -2.66 8.51
N VAL A 155 -14.27 -3.44 9.53
CA VAL A 155 -14.75 -4.82 9.38
C VAL A 155 -16.05 -4.83 8.56
N ALA A 156 -16.97 -3.91 8.84
CA ALA A 156 -18.27 -3.83 8.16
C ALA A 156 -18.16 -3.51 6.65
N VAL A 157 -17.11 -2.79 6.22
CA VAL A 157 -16.90 -2.41 4.82
C VAL A 157 -15.84 -3.27 4.12
N ALA A 158 -15.30 -4.26 4.81
CA ALA A 158 -14.28 -5.13 4.22
C ALA A 158 -14.84 -5.93 3.05
N LYS A 159 -14.16 -5.87 1.91
CA LYS A 159 -14.52 -6.64 0.71
C LYS A 159 -14.18 -8.12 0.88
N GLU A 160 -13.02 -8.41 1.46
CA GLU A 160 -12.57 -9.77 1.78
C GLU A 160 -11.80 -9.78 3.11
N VAL A 161 -11.98 -10.85 3.85
CA VAL A 161 -11.28 -11.12 5.12
C VAL A 161 -10.52 -12.42 4.98
N TYR A 162 -9.21 -12.37 5.09
CA TYR A 162 -8.34 -13.54 5.01
C TYR A 162 -8.13 -14.13 6.42
N ARG A 163 -8.35 -15.45 6.53
CA ARG A 163 -8.29 -16.23 7.77
C ARG A 163 -7.36 -17.43 7.64
#